data_650c3bf6fb5b3c59438702bb27ee34ec
#
_entry.id   650c3bf6fb5b3c59438702bb27ee34ec
#
_cell.length_a   1.000
_cell.length_b   1.000
_cell.length_c   1.000
_cell.angle_alpha   90.00
_cell.angle_beta   90.00
_cell.angle_gamma   90.00
#
_symmetry.space_group_name_H-M   'P 1'
#
loop_
_entity.id
_entity.type
_entity.pdbx_description
1 polymer ?
#
loop_
_entity_poly.entity_id
_entity_poly.type
_entity_poly.pdbx_seq_one_letter_code
_entity_poly.pdbx_strand_id
1 'polypeptide(L)'
;MAADGRLVCVKEYDWNPAASPTAEGIIAPIELLVRLMACCAAGLTPALERALDKNAGDAVMAQAVAESLSVPLDVLGVSFPDVVIRDRIVGGETPKTQGMRSNPAADYEDAFAELGGLLERLQPLCREGAALHMTNDGHIAAFTAAAELAWSGKPDFSGGVIAHALGTDFGMGFLAPDGTIPEMPMELYDFLLDMGSFPQRELPADDLRSTRNENSGLPGARRYLGQAAAFRLAWDGDPALLDGFTQERDGLLTVPTEKRKPCLAHLMTQAAQGNAAAQEVFRRVGRHIGQINREMAPLLLPRTNVRYLFGRFVKEPACFRLLQEGCREIVPELVLEAADEELSVTPLMQALEAKGVTVAQFGQAIGAMYYAAMER
;
A
#
# COMPACT_ATOMS: atom_id res chain seq x y z
N MET A 1 5.17 -15.61 -12.49
CA MET A 1 6.30 -15.45 -13.43
C MET A 1 6.93 -16.81 -13.72
N ALA A 2 7.59 -16.96 -14.87
CA ALA A 2 8.43 -18.13 -15.15
C ALA A 2 9.81 -18.00 -14.46
N ALA A 3 10.56 -19.09 -14.34
CA ALA A 3 11.87 -19.11 -13.71
C ALA A 3 12.92 -18.21 -14.41
N ASP A 4 12.70 -17.89 -15.68
CA ASP A 4 13.54 -16.97 -16.47
C ASP A 4 13.16 -15.48 -16.27
N GLY A 5 12.26 -15.17 -15.33
CA GLY A 5 11.79 -13.82 -15.03
C GLY A 5 10.69 -13.30 -15.97
N ARG A 6 10.29 -14.09 -16.98
CA ARG A 6 9.25 -13.69 -17.93
C ARG A 6 7.86 -13.68 -17.28
N LEU A 7 7.11 -12.62 -17.52
CA LEU A 7 5.72 -12.53 -17.09
C LEU A 7 4.85 -13.54 -17.88
N VAL A 8 4.28 -14.52 -17.20
CA VAL A 8 3.37 -15.51 -17.79
C VAL A 8 1.96 -14.95 -17.88
N CYS A 9 1.42 -14.52 -16.75
CA CYS A 9 0.08 -13.95 -16.68
C CYS A 9 0.00 -12.94 -15.52
N VAL A 10 -1.03 -12.13 -15.56
CA VAL A 10 -1.42 -11.22 -14.50
C VAL A 10 -2.94 -11.20 -14.43
N LYS A 11 -3.49 -11.15 -13.22
CA LYS A 11 -4.92 -11.01 -12.97
C LYS A 11 -5.11 -9.93 -11.92
N GLU A 12 -5.87 -8.90 -12.30
CA GLU A 12 -6.50 -7.99 -11.35
C GLU A 12 -7.91 -8.50 -11.09
N TYR A 13 -8.28 -8.60 -9.82
CA TYR A 13 -9.58 -9.08 -9.39
C TYR A 13 -10.20 -8.08 -8.42
N ASP A 14 -11.28 -7.46 -8.86
CA ASP A 14 -12.02 -6.48 -8.08
C ASP A 14 -12.94 -7.20 -7.08
N TRP A 15 -12.45 -7.38 -5.88
CA TRP A 15 -13.11 -8.04 -4.78
C TRP A 15 -13.13 -7.11 -3.56
N ASN A 16 -14.24 -7.09 -2.82
CA ASN A 16 -14.36 -6.29 -1.61
C ASN A 16 -14.24 -7.17 -0.35
N PRO A 17 -13.06 -7.34 0.22
CA PRO A 17 -12.86 -8.14 1.43
C PRO A 17 -13.60 -7.59 2.65
N ALA A 18 -13.83 -6.29 2.73
CA ALA A 18 -14.60 -5.69 3.82
C ALA A 18 -16.07 -6.12 3.85
N ALA A 19 -16.62 -6.57 2.71
CA ALA A 19 -17.96 -7.14 2.64
C ALA A 19 -17.99 -8.64 2.96
N SER A 20 -16.82 -9.26 3.18
CA SER A 20 -16.70 -10.70 3.47
C SER A 20 -16.67 -10.90 5.00
N PRO A 21 -17.74 -11.43 5.60
CA PRO A 21 -17.88 -11.46 7.07
C PRO A 21 -17.18 -12.67 7.73
N THR A 22 -16.39 -13.43 7.00
CA THR A 22 -15.73 -14.66 7.48
C THR A 22 -14.29 -14.77 6.95
N ALA A 23 -13.45 -15.52 7.64
CA ALA A 23 -12.11 -15.84 7.17
C ALA A 23 -12.13 -16.53 5.79
N GLU A 24 -13.02 -17.49 5.59
CA GLU A 24 -13.19 -18.19 4.31
C GLU A 24 -13.58 -17.21 3.19
N GLY A 25 -14.41 -16.19 3.47
CA GLY A 25 -14.75 -15.15 2.50
C GLY A 25 -13.55 -14.30 2.05
N ILE A 26 -12.46 -14.31 2.80
CA ILE A 26 -11.19 -13.68 2.46
C ILE A 26 -10.22 -14.69 1.82
N ILE A 27 -10.12 -15.88 2.38
CA ILE A 27 -9.18 -16.93 1.95
C ILE A 27 -9.57 -17.49 0.58
N ALA A 28 -10.84 -17.82 0.37
CA ALA A 28 -11.28 -18.52 -0.84
C ALA A 28 -10.99 -17.75 -2.15
N PRO A 29 -11.22 -16.43 -2.25
CA PRO A 29 -10.83 -15.68 -3.44
C PRO A 29 -9.32 -15.66 -3.69
N ILE A 30 -8.52 -15.61 -2.62
CA ILE A 30 -7.05 -15.67 -2.73
C ILE A 30 -6.61 -17.05 -3.22
N GLU A 31 -7.15 -18.12 -2.64
CA GLU A 31 -6.89 -19.48 -3.07
C GLU A 31 -7.26 -19.68 -4.55
N LEU A 32 -8.42 -19.19 -4.98
CA LEU A 32 -8.85 -19.26 -6.36
C LEU A 32 -7.88 -18.55 -7.31
N LEU A 33 -7.39 -17.36 -6.95
CA LEU A 33 -6.37 -16.65 -7.73
C LEU A 33 -5.07 -17.45 -7.82
N VAL A 34 -4.59 -18.04 -6.73
CA VAL A 34 -3.36 -18.85 -6.73
C VAL A 34 -3.53 -20.11 -7.59
N ARG A 35 -4.71 -20.77 -7.54
CA ARG A 35 -5.04 -21.90 -8.40
C ARG A 35 -5.06 -21.50 -9.89
N LEU A 36 -5.64 -20.35 -10.20
CA LEU A 36 -5.63 -19.79 -11.57
C LEU A 36 -4.19 -19.57 -12.05
N MET A 37 -3.31 -19.01 -11.20
CA MET A 37 -1.90 -18.82 -11.55
C MET A 37 -1.17 -20.13 -11.78
N ALA A 38 -1.43 -21.17 -10.96
CA ALA A 38 -0.89 -22.52 -11.14
C ALA A 38 -1.33 -23.17 -12.46
N CYS A 39 -2.58 -22.94 -12.87
CA CYS A 39 -3.07 -23.38 -14.19
C CYS A 39 -2.39 -22.62 -15.34
N CYS A 40 -2.25 -21.29 -15.21
CA CYS A 40 -1.55 -20.46 -16.20
C CYS A 40 -0.08 -20.87 -16.36
N ALA A 41 0.57 -21.28 -15.28
CA ALA A 41 1.94 -21.79 -15.32
C ALA A 41 2.08 -23.11 -16.07
N ALA A 42 1.05 -23.95 -16.09
CA ALA A 42 1.00 -25.17 -16.90
C ALA A 42 0.83 -24.88 -18.41
N GLY A 43 0.23 -23.76 -18.76
CA GLY A 43 0.02 -23.30 -20.13
C GLY A 43 -1.30 -22.56 -20.30
N LEU A 44 -1.27 -21.47 -21.05
CA LEU A 44 -2.47 -20.68 -21.32
C LEU A 44 -3.41 -21.41 -22.29
N THR A 45 -4.69 -21.45 -21.93
CA THR A 45 -5.79 -21.93 -22.76
C THR A 45 -6.79 -20.81 -23.01
N PRO A 46 -7.66 -20.90 -24.01
CA PRO A 46 -8.70 -19.88 -24.23
C PRO A 46 -9.64 -19.68 -23.02
N ALA A 47 -9.85 -20.71 -22.20
CA ALA A 47 -10.61 -20.59 -20.95
C ALA A 47 -9.85 -19.75 -19.91
N LEU A 48 -8.56 -20.02 -19.75
CA LEU A 48 -7.70 -19.25 -18.83
C LEU A 48 -7.53 -17.80 -19.30
N GLU A 49 -7.38 -17.55 -20.61
CA GLU A 49 -7.32 -16.18 -21.14
C GLU A 49 -8.58 -15.38 -20.82
N ARG A 50 -9.77 -15.99 -20.95
CA ARG A 50 -11.03 -15.35 -20.53
C ARG A 50 -11.08 -15.10 -19.01
N ALA A 51 -10.57 -16.04 -18.21
CA ALA A 51 -10.51 -15.89 -16.75
C ALA A 51 -9.54 -14.79 -16.30
N LEU A 52 -8.51 -14.49 -17.09
CA LEU A 52 -7.56 -13.41 -16.84
C LEU A 52 -8.11 -12.01 -17.16
N ASP A 53 -9.24 -11.90 -17.90
CA ASP A 53 -9.90 -10.61 -18.10
C ASP A 53 -10.27 -9.99 -16.74
N LYS A 54 -10.00 -8.69 -16.59
CA LYS A 54 -10.22 -7.96 -15.31
C LYS A 54 -11.67 -8.02 -14.83
N ASN A 55 -12.64 -8.16 -15.72
CA ASN A 55 -14.06 -8.23 -15.40
C ASN A 55 -14.54 -9.68 -15.15
N ALA A 56 -13.67 -10.67 -15.33
CA ALA A 56 -14.04 -12.07 -15.07
C ALA A 56 -14.14 -12.29 -13.55
N GLY A 57 -15.34 -12.65 -13.08
CA GLY A 57 -15.63 -12.96 -11.67
C GLY A 57 -15.36 -14.42 -11.32
N ASP A 58 -15.66 -14.79 -10.07
CA ASP A 58 -15.37 -16.09 -9.45
C ASP A 58 -15.83 -17.28 -10.28
N ALA A 59 -17.05 -17.25 -10.81
CA ALA A 59 -17.61 -18.37 -11.56
C ALA A 59 -16.79 -18.68 -12.84
N VAL A 60 -16.33 -17.64 -13.54
CA VAL A 60 -15.51 -17.79 -14.74
C VAL A 60 -14.11 -18.31 -14.38
N MET A 61 -13.52 -17.80 -13.32
CA MET A 61 -12.23 -18.26 -12.83
C MET A 61 -12.30 -19.70 -12.33
N ALA A 62 -13.31 -20.05 -11.54
CA ALA A 62 -13.49 -21.39 -11.00
C ALA A 62 -13.71 -22.42 -12.11
N GLN A 63 -14.52 -22.09 -13.13
CA GLN A 63 -14.71 -22.94 -14.28
C GLN A 63 -13.41 -23.17 -15.04
N ALA A 64 -12.65 -22.10 -15.33
CA ALA A 64 -11.38 -22.20 -16.04
C ALA A 64 -10.36 -23.05 -15.29
N VAL A 65 -10.30 -22.91 -13.95
CA VAL A 65 -9.45 -23.73 -13.08
C VAL A 65 -9.87 -25.20 -13.14
N ALA A 66 -11.18 -25.50 -13.05
CA ALA A 66 -11.69 -26.86 -13.09
C ALA A 66 -11.44 -27.59 -14.43
N GLU A 67 -11.38 -26.84 -15.53
CA GLU A 67 -11.14 -27.35 -16.89
C GLU A 67 -9.66 -27.42 -17.28
N SER A 68 -8.74 -26.94 -16.44
CA SER A 68 -7.32 -26.79 -16.76
C SER A 68 -6.43 -27.68 -15.90
N LEU A 69 -5.30 -28.11 -16.48
CA LEU A 69 -4.23 -28.71 -15.72
C LEU A 69 -3.52 -27.62 -14.93
N SER A 70 -3.02 -27.97 -13.74
CA SER A 70 -2.18 -27.12 -12.91
C SER A 70 -0.80 -27.75 -12.68
N VAL A 71 0.17 -26.91 -12.42
CA VAL A 71 1.50 -27.32 -11.93
C VAL A 71 1.74 -26.75 -10.54
N PRO A 72 2.41 -27.47 -9.65
CA PRO A 72 2.76 -26.93 -8.34
C PRO A 72 3.73 -25.75 -8.50
N LEU A 73 3.52 -24.72 -7.69
CA LEU A 73 4.34 -23.51 -7.71
C LEU A 73 5.66 -23.74 -6.97
N ASP A 74 6.74 -23.17 -7.45
CA ASP A 74 8.06 -23.22 -6.82
C ASP A 74 8.27 -22.10 -5.80
N VAL A 75 7.56 -20.97 -5.98
CA VAL A 75 7.62 -19.79 -5.13
C VAL A 75 6.23 -19.18 -5.03
N LEU A 76 5.83 -18.83 -3.83
CA LEU A 76 4.60 -18.09 -3.55
C LEU A 76 4.89 -16.95 -2.56
N GLY A 77 4.83 -15.74 -3.03
CA GLY A 77 4.89 -14.53 -2.21
C GLY A 77 3.51 -13.91 -2.07
N VAL A 78 3.12 -13.59 -0.85
CA VAL A 78 1.86 -12.91 -0.52
C VAL A 78 2.16 -11.57 0.13
N SER A 79 1.61 -10.49 -0.42
CA SER A 79 1.56 -9.18 0.24
C SER A 79 0.17 -9.01 0.82
N PHE A 80 0.07 -8.87 2.14
CA PHE A 80 -1.21 -8.73 2.81
C PHE A 80 -1.29 -7.37 3.55
N PRO A 81 -2.39 -6.62 3.39
CA PRO A 81 -2.51 -5.27 3.93
C PRO A 81 -2.97 -5.28 5.40
N ASP A 82 -2.22 -5.94 6.25
CA ASP A 82 -2.46 -6.07 7.69
C ASP A 82 -1.15 -6.36 8.43
N VAL A 83 -1.17 -6.44 9.75
CA VAL A 83 0.01 -6.82 10.53
C VAL A 83 0.37 -8.27 10.27
N VAL A 84 1.52 -8.49 9.64
CA VAL A 84 2.07 -9.82 9.34
C VAL A 84 3.38 -9.99 10.10
N ILE A 85 3.48 -11.07 10.89
CA ILE A 85 4.68 -11.45 11.63
C ILE A 85 4.90 -12.94 11.42
N ARG A 86 6.10 -13.33 11.00
CA ARG A 86 6.48 -14.73 10.75
C ARG A 86 5.47 -15.45 9.87
N ASP A 87 5.19 -14.84 8.72
CA ASP A 87 4.29 -15.39 7.71
C ASP A 87 2.84 -15.58 8.17
N ARG A 88 2.44 -14.98 9.28
CA ARG A 88 1.07 -15.04 9.81
C ARG A 88 0.45 -13.65 9.95
N ILE A 89 -0.81 -13.55 9.60
CA ILE A 89 -1.61 -12.36 9.91
C ILE A 89 -1.93 -12.41 11.42
N VAL A 90 -1.45 -11.42 12.16
CA VAL A 90 -1.54 -11.40 13.64
C VAL A 90 -2.28 -10.20 14.20
N GLY A 91 -2.71 -9.28 13.37
CA GLY A 91 -3.45 -8.10 13.76
C GLY A 91 -4.26 -7.59 12.59
N GLY A 92 -5.42 -7.04 12.86
CA GLY A 92 -6.29 -6.54 11.84
C GLY A 92 -7.32 -5.59 12.36
N GLU A 93 -7.11 -4.33 12.05
CA GLU A 93 -8.12 -3.29 12.16
C GLU A 93 -8.33 -2.61 10.81
N THR A 94 -7.83 -3.23 9.75
CA THR A 94 -7.94 -2.67 8.42
C THR A 94 -9.36 -2.85 7.87
N PRO A 95 -9.78 -2.00 6.92
CA PRO A 95 -11.07 -2.17 6.24
C PRO A 95 -11.27 -3.56 5.62
N LYS A 96 -10.17 -4.30 5.34
CA LYS A 96 -10.22 -5.63 4.72
C LYS A 96 -10.73 -6.71 5.68
N THR A 97 -10.48 -6.56 6.97
CA THR A 97 -10.94 -7.50 8.02
C THR A 97 -12.14 -7.00 8.82
N GLN A 98 -12.57 -5.75 8.60
CA GLN A 98 -13.71 -5.15 9.31
C GLN A 98 -15.01 -5.93 9.17
N GLY A 99 -15.24 -6.59 8.01
CA GLY A 99 -16.42 -7.44 7.82
C GLY A 99 -16.48 -8.57 8.83
N MET A 100 -15.35 -9.19 9.17
CA MET A 100 -15.27 -10.24 10.20
C MET A 100 -15.54 -9.67 11.60
N ARG A 101 -14.90 -8.55 11.94
CA ARG A 101 -15.09 -7.89 13.25
C ARG A 101 -16.53 -7.44 13.47
N SER A 102 -17.21 -6.99 12.43
CA SER A 102 -18.60 -6.52 12.49
C SER A 102 -19.64 -7.65 12.44
N ASN A 103 -19.21 -8.89 12.21
CA ASN A 103 -20.12 -10.03 12.11
C ASN A 103 -20.53 -10.55 13.48
N PRO A 104 -21.78 -10.33 13.93
CA PRO A 104 -22.21 -10.76 15.26
C PRO A 104 -22.35 -12.28 15.40
N ALA A 105 -22.30 -13.03 14.29
CA ALA A 105 -22.41 -14.49 14.29
C ALA A 105 -21.03 -15.19 14.31
N ALA A 106 -19.93 -14.43 14.18
CA ALA A 106 -18.58 -14.98 14.20
C ALA A 106 -17.89 -14.70 15.53
N ASP A 107 -17.17 -15.70 16.06
CA ASP A 107 -16.11 -15.43 17.02
C ASP A 107 -14.94 -14.81 16.27
N TYR A 108 -14.61 -13.59 16.61
CA TYR A 108 -13.57 -12.82 15.90
C TYR A 108 -12.18 -13.45 16.08
N GLU A 109 -11.88 -13.94 17.29
CA GLU A 109 -10.56 -14.52 17.60
C GLU A 109 -10.35 -15.82 16.81
N ASP A 110 -11.37 -16.70 16.76
CA ASP A 110 -11.32 -17.94 16.00
C ASP A 110 -11.21 -17.66 14.49
N ALA A 111 -12.03 -16.74 13.96
CA ALA A 111 -12.00 -16.37 12.56
C ALA A 111 -10.66 -15.72 12.17
N PHE A 112 -10.07 -14.95 13.08
CA PHE A 112 -8.77 -14.30 12.84
C PHE A 112 -7.63 -15.32 12.91
N ALA A 113 -7.69 -16.31 13.80
CA ALA A 113 -6.75 -17.41 13.86
C ALA A 113 -6.78 -18.26 12.57
N GLU A 114 -7.99 -18.48 12.00
CA GLU A 114 -8.15 -19.14 10.70
C GLU A 114 -7.50 -18.32 9.56
N LEU A 115 -7.76 -17.00 9.51
CA LEU A 115 -7.15 -16.10 8.52
C LEU A 115 -5.62 -16.09 8.64
N GLY A 116 -5.09 -16.15 9.87
CA GLY A 116 -3.66 -16.27 10.15
C GLY A 116 -3.03 -17.52 9.54
N GLY A 117 -3.82 -18.56 9.27
CA GLY A 117 -3.42 -19.79 8.60
C GLY A 117 -3.47 -19.74 7.06
N LEU A 118 -3.53 -18.55 6.45
CA LEU A 118 -3.64 -18.40 4.99
C LEU A 118 -2.55 -19.16 4.22
N LEU A 119 -1.29 -19.08 4.63
CA LEU A 119 -0.21 -19.77 3.92
C LEU A 119 -0.31 -21.29 4.04
N GLU A 120 -0.71 -21.81 5.19
CA GLU A 120 -0.95 -23.25 5.36
C GLU A 120 -2.06 -23.74 4.41
N ARG A 121 -3.07 -22.92 4.15
CA ARG A 121 -4.14 -23.21 3.18
C ARG A 121 -3.62 -23.21 1.73
N LEU A 122 -2.63 -22.38 1.42
CA LEU A 122 -2.06 -22.26 0.06
C LEU A 122 -0.94 -23.26 -0.20
N GLN A 123 -0.29 -23.80 0.82
CA GLN A 123 0.83 -24.72 0.72
C GLN A 123 0.58 -25.94 -0.20
N PRO A 124 -0.62 -26.57 -0.23
CA PRO A 124 -0.89 -27.70 -1.14
C PRO A 124 -0.81 -27.35 -2.63
N LEU A 125 -0.82 -26.07 -2.98
CA LEU A 125 -0.68 -25.58 -4.36
C LEU A 125 0.80 -25.44 -4.78
N CYS A 126 1.71 -25.66 -3.85
CA CYS A 126 3.13 -25.49 -4.04
C CYS A 126 3.84 -26.83 -4.04
N ARG A 127 5.03 -26.87 -4.66
CA ARG A 127 5.93 -28.03 -4.61
C ARG A 127 6.46 -28.25 -3.21
N GLU A 128 6.77 -29.48 -2.85
CA GLU A 128 7.51 -29.75 -1.62
C GLU A 128 8.84 -28.97 -1.61
N GLY A 129 9.10 -28.26 -0.52
CA GLY A 129 10.27 -27.38 -0.39
C GLY A 129 10.17 -26.06 -1.16
N ALA A 130 8.99 -25.69 -1.65
CA ALA A 130 8.77 -24.38 -2.25
C ALA A 130 8.96 -23.26 -1.21
N ALA A 131 9.43 -22.10 -1.66
CA ALA A 131 9.50 -20.91 -0.84
C ALA A 131 8.12 -20.25 -0.77
N LEU A 132 7.54 -20.20 0.43
CA LEU A 132 6.26 -19.55 0.71
C LEU A 132 6.47 -18.50 1.78
N HIS A 133 6.23 -17.24 1.44
CA HIS A 133 6.35 -16.12 2.40
C HIS A 133 5.20 -15.14 2.26
N MET A 134 4.78 -14.61 3.41
CA MET A 134 3.80 -13.54 3.49
C MET A 134 4.36 -12.38 4.31
N THR A 135 4.12 -11.17 3.86
CA THR A 135 4.54 -9.97 4.57
C THR A 135 3.55 -8.83 4.38
N ASN A 136 3.67 -7.81 5.23
CA ASN A 136 2.87 -6.60 5.15
C ASN A 136 3.17 -5.83 3.85
N ASP A 137 2.14 -5.19 3.29
CA ASP A 137 2.21 -4.45 2.03
C ASP A 137 3.14 -3.22 2.09
N GLY A 138 3.24 -2.55 3.24
CA GLY A 138 4.15 -1.43 3.44
C GLY A 138 5.63 -1.87 3.39
N HIS A 139 5.97 -2.97 4.07
CA HIS A 139 7.32 -3.53 4.03
C HIS A 139 7.72 -3.98 2.63
N ILE A 140 6.80 -4.63 1.94
CA ILE A 140 7.04 -5.09 0.57
C ILE A 140 7.24 -3.92 -0.40
N ALA A 141 6.57 -2.79 -0.19
CA ALA A 141 6.83 -1.60 -1.00
C ALA A 141 8.29 -1.14 -0.90
N ALA A 142 8.87 -1.15 0.31
CA ALA A 142 10.29 -0.83 0.51
C ALA A 142 11.21 -1.87 -0.15
N PHE A 143 10.88 -3.15 -0.01
CA PHE A 143 11.64 -4.22 -0.64
C PHE A 143 11.58 -4.14 -2.17
N THR A 144 10.40 -3.85 -2.76
CA THR A 144 10.26 -3.67 -4.21
C THR A 144 11.12 -2.52 -4.70
N ALA A 145 11.12 -1.38 -4.00
CA ALA A 145 11.99 -0.27 -4.34
C ALA A 145 13.47 -0.68 -4.34
N ALA A 146 13.90 -1.42 -3.32
CA ALA A 146 15.26 -1.92 -3.24
C ALA A 146 15.63 -2.86 -4.39
N ALA A 147 14.79 -3.85 -4.68
CA ALA A 147 15.03 -4.82 -5.74
C ALA A 147 15.11 -4.15 -7.13
N GLU A 148 14.20 -3.22 -7.41
CA GLU A 148 14.16 -2.50 -8.68
C GLU A 148 15.37 -1.58 -8.86
N LEU A 149 15.80 -0.90 -7.81
CA LEU A 149 17.01 -0.08 -7.83
C LEU A 149 18.27 -0.93 -8.08
N ALA A 150 18.36 -2.15 -7.50
CA ALA A 150 19.44 -3.09 -7.79
C ALA A 150 19.49 -3.46 -9.26
N TRP A 151 18.36 -3.75 -9.87
CA TRP A 151 18.27 -4.13 -11.27
C TRP A 151 18.58 -2.98 -12.24
N SER A 152 18.25 -1.76 -11.85
CA SER A 152 18.61 -0.57 -12.64
C SER A 152 20.11 -0.23 -12.62
N GLY A 153 20.93 -0.99 -11.86
CA GLY A 153 22.35 -0.72 -11.68
C GLY A 153 22.64 0.50 -10.80
N LYS A 154 21.62 1.05 -10.14
CA LYS A 154 21.82 2.09 -9.13
C LYS A 154 22.33 1.45 -7.84
N PRO A 155 23.28 2.05 -7.16
CA PRO A 155 24.00 1.39 -6.10
C PRO A 155 23.29 1.50 -4.75
N ASP A 156 23.55 0.48 -3.97
CA ASP A 156 23.75 0.57 -2.53
C ASP A 156 22.50 0.64 -1.64
N PHE A 157 21.93 -0.53 -1.38
CA PHE A 157 21.01 -0.73 -0.25
C PHE A 157 21.72 -1.03 1.06
N SER A 158 23.05 -0.96 1.11
CA SER A 158 23.82 -1.29 2.32
C SER A 158 23.45 -0.41 3.52
N GLY A 159 22.74 0.70 3.25
CA GLY A 159 22.15 1.57 4.25
C GLY A 159 20.74 1.18 4.73
N GLY A 160 20.13 0.16 4.14
CA GLY A 160 18.70 -0.12 4.27
C GLY A 160 17.84 0.77 3.35
N VAL A 161 16.56 0.44 3.23
CA VAL A 161 15.61 1.20 2.42
C VAL A 161 14.40 1.56 3.26
N ILE A 162 14.03 2.83 3.27
CA ILE A 162 12.75 3.28 3.82
C ILE A 162 11.90 3.83 2.67
N ALA A 163 10.69 3.31 2.54
CA ALA A 163 9.72 3.73 1.54
C ALA A 163 8.42 4.19 2.21
N HIS A 164 7.84 5.26 1.68
CA HIS A 164 6.56 5.80 2.13
C HIS A 164 5.55 5.78 0.99
N ALA A 165 4.39 5.19 1.25
CA ALA A 165 3.24 5.27 0.35
C ALA A 165 2.36 6.46 0.77
N LEU A 166 2.25 7.47 -0.10
CA LEU A 166 1.38 8.63 0.08
C LEU A 166 0.16 8.49 -0.83
N GLY A 167 -0.90 7.93 -0.30
CA GLY A 167 -2.15 7.70 -1.01
C GLY A 167 -3.37 8.17 -0.22
N THR A 168 -4.39 7.33 -0.16
CA THR A 168 -5.56 7.53 0.71
C THR A 168 -5.10 7.63 2.15
N ASP A 169 -4.21 6.74 2.53
CA ASP A 169 -3.53 6.70 3.83
C ASP A 169 -2.02 6.88 3.65
N PHE A 170 -1.30 6.77 4.76
CA PHE A 170 0.14 6.80 4.84
C PHE A 170 0.66 5.42 5.24
N GLY A 171 1.45 4.82 4.37
CA GLY A 171 2.15 3.57 4.66
C GLY A 171 3.65 3.79 4.75
N MET A 172 4.33 2.97 5.53
CA MET A 172 5.78 2.95 5.60
C MET A 172 6.28 1.51 5.58
N GLY A 173 7.32 1.27 4.81
CA GLY A 173 8.07 0.03 4.79
C GLY A 173 9.54 0.27 5.06
N PHE A 174 10.18 -0.72 5.67
CA PHE A 174 11.61 -0.70 5.95
C PHE A 174 12.25 -2.03 5.56
N LEU A 175 13.31 -1.96 4.78
CA LEU A 175 14.24 -3.05 4.51
C LEU A 175 15.54 -2.75 5.26
N ALA A 176 15.94 -3.64 6.15
CA ALA A 176 17.15 -3.47 6.94
C ALA A 176 18.42 -3.53 6.08
N PRO A 177 19.58 -3.00 6.55
CA PRO A 177 20.84 -3.02 5.79
C PRO A 177 21.36 -4.41 5.42
N ASP A 178 20.93 -5.45 6.13
CA ASP A 178 21.26 -6.84 5.84
C ASP A 178 20.31 -7.50 4.82
N GLY A 179 19.34 -6.76 4.30
CA GLY A 179 18.35 -7.23 3.34
C GLY A 179 17.14 -7.90 3.97
N THR A 180 17.03 -7.92 5.30
CA THR A 180 15.88 -8.53 5.99
C THR A 180 14.73 -7.53 6.15
N ILE A 181 13.50 -8.03 6.18
CA ILE A 181 12.32 -7.28 6.59
C ILE A 181 12.13 -7.50 8.09
N PRO A 182 12.13 -6.42 8.92
CA PRO A 182 11.95 -6.57 10.35
C PRO A 182 10.59 -7.19 10.71
N GLU A 183 10.61 -8.12 11.65
CA GLU A 183 9.41 -8.75 12.21
C GLU A 183 8.73 -7.83 13.25
N MET A 184 8.32 -6.64 12.81
CA MET A 184 7.65 -5.66 13.67
C MET A 184 6.53 -4.96 12.91
N PRO A 185 5.42 -4.61 13.58
CA PRO A 185 4.38 -3.83 12.95
C PRO A 185 4.90 -2.44 12.56
N MET A 186 4.64 -2.02 11.30
CA MET A 186 5.00 -0.70 10.79
C MET A 186 3.74 0.13 10.46
N GLU A 187 2.66 -0.08 11.21
CA GLU A 187 1.37 0.60 11.04
C GLU A 187 1.45 2.05 11.55
N LEU A 188 2.29 2.85 10.90
CA LEU A 188 2.61 4.22 11.33
C LEU A 188 1.48 5.23 11.08
N TYR A 189 0.41 4.85 10.41
CA TYR A 189 -0.74 5.73 10.21
C TYR A 189 -1.42 6.13 11.54
N ASP A 190 -1.26 5.32 12.59
CA ASP A 190 -1.73 5.60 13.95
C ASP A 190 -0.68 6.31 14.83
N PHE A 191 0.54 6.51 14.32
CA PHE A 191 1.60 7.20 15.06
C PHE A 191 1.20 8.64 15.36
N LEU A 192 1.41 9.08 16.61
CA LEU A 192 1.06 10.42 17.06
C LEU A 192 2.11 11.43 16.61
N LEU A 193 1.76 12.27 15.65
CA LEU A 193 2.65 13.33 15.15
C LEU A 193 2.50 14.66 15.88
N ASP A 194 1.38 14.87 16.53
CA ASP A 194 1.05 16.14 17.15
C ASP A 194 0.40 15.93 18.52
N MET A 195 1.20 16.12 19.56
CA MET A 195 0.76 16.05 20.95
C MET A 195 0.39 17.41 21.54
N GLY A 196 0.75 18.51 20.88
CA GLY A 196 0.71 19.85 21.46
C GLY A 196 -0.30 20.81 20.87
N SER A 197 -0.66 20.65 19.60
CA SER A 197 -1.58 21.53 18.89
C SER A 197 -2.95 20.90 18.66
N PHE A 198 -3.39 20.09 19.59
CA PHE A 198 -4.73 19.55 19.58
C PHE A 198 -5.74 20.67 19.28
N PRO A 199 -6.32 20.75 18.08
CA PRO A 199 -7.55 21.48 17.97
C PRO A 199 -8.52 20.71 18.87
N GLN A 200 -8.87 21.24 20.00
CA GLN A 200 -9.84 20.71 20.95
C GLN A 200 -11.26 20.69 20.35
N ARG A 201 -11.35 20.40 19.07
CA ARG A 201 -12.60 20.24 18.37
C ARG A 201 -13.00 18.77 18.56
N GLU A 202 -14.04 18.55 19.32
CA GLU A 202 -14.73 17.27 19.44
C GLU A 202 -15.49 16.91 18.14
N LEU A 203 -14.79 17.05 17.01
CA LEU A 203 -15.36 16.68 15.73
C LEU A 203 -15.24 15.17 15.52
N PRO A 204 -16.22 14.53 14.89
CA PRO A 204 -16.12 13.14 14.47
C PRO A 204 -14.85 12.90 13.65
N ALA A 205 -14.29 11.69 13.71
CA ALA A 205 -13.03 11.37 13.04
C ALA A 205 -13.13 11.48 11.50
N ASP A 206 -14.31 11.28 10.93
CA ASP A 206 -14.59 11.39 9.51
C ASP A 206 -14.85 12.84 9.03
N ASP A 207 -14.99 13.79 9.96
CA ASP A 207 -15.06 15.20 9.59
C ASP A 207 -13.74 15.67 8.96
N LEU A 208 -13.82 16.37 7.84
CA LEU A 208 -12.68 16.94 7.14
C LEU A 208 -11.76 17.76 8.06
N ARG A 209 -12.33 18.49 8.99
CA ARG A 209 -11.64 19.40 9.92
C ARG A 209 -11.00 18.67 11.10
N SER A 210 -11.34 17.41 11.32
CA SER A 210 -10.84 16.60 12.45
C SER A 210 -9.39 16.17 12.24
N THR A 211 -8.62 16.12 13.31
CA THR A 211 -7.31 15.49 13.37
C THR A 211 -7.36 14.09 13.98
N ARG A 212 -8.52 13.66 14.46
CA ARG A 212 -8.70 12.38 15.15
C ARG A 212 -8.66 11.21 14.17
N ASN A 213 -7.96 10.18 14.56
CA ASN A 213 -8.01 8.88 13.89
C ASN A 213 -9.32 8.16 14.26
N GLU A 214 -9.90 7.45 13.34
CA GLU A 214 -11.16 6.70 13.52
C GLU A 214 -11.05 5.60 14.59
N ASN A 215 -9.89 4.96 14.68
CA ASN A 215 -9.66 3.83 15.60
C ASN A 215 -9.29 4.31 17.00
N SER A 216 -8.28 5.16 17.12
CA SER A 216 -7.73 5.58 18.42
C SER A 216 -8.41 6.81 19.01
N GLY A 217 -9.12 7.58 18.20
CA GLY A 217 -9.63 8.90 18.61
C GLY A 217 -8.54 9.96 18.83
N LEU A 218 -7.28 9.62 18.57
CA LEU A 218 -6.11 10.47 18.76
C LEU A 218 -5.62 11.05 17.41
N PRO A 219 -4.76 12.11 17.41
CA PRO A 219 -4.23 12.68 16.18
C PRO A 219 -3.14 11.77 15.56
N GLY A 220 -3.55 10.79 14.78
CA GLY A 220 -2.64 9.88 14.09
C GLY A 220 -2.05 10.44 12.78
N ALA A 221 -0.92 9.89 12.35
CA ALA A 221 -0.19 10.29 11.14
C ALA A 221 -1.07 10.29 9.87
N ARG A 222 -2.06 9.43 9.79
CA ARG A 222 -3.08 9.38 8.74
C ARG A 222 -3.74 10.74 8.47
N ARG A 223 -3.96 11.53 9.52
CA ARG A 223 -4.60 12.85 9.42
C ARG A 223 -3.62 13.98 9.11
N TYR A 224 -2.32 13.68 8.99
CA TYR A 224 -1.25 14.62 8.70
C TYR A 224 -0.49 14.34 7.42
N LEU A 225 -0.55 13.11 6.87
CA LEU A 225 0.32 12.65 5.79
C LEU A 225 -0.43 12.13 4.56
N GLY A 226 -1.66 11.66 4.70
CA GLY A 226 -2.44 11.11 3.60
C GLY A 226 -3.28 12.16 2.86
N GLN A 227 -4.14 11.67 1.98
CA GLN A 227 -5.05 12.48 1.18
C GLN A 227 -5.99 13.33 2.05
N ALA A 228 -6.50 12.78 3.16
CA ALA A 228 -7.34 13.49 4.10
C ALA A 228 -6.59 14.67 4.75
N ALA A 229 -5.29 14.51 5.00
CA ALA A 229 -4.45 15.58 5.50
C ALA A 229 -4.35 16.76 4.52
N ALA A 230 -4.16 16.48 3.23
CA ALA A 230 -4.09 17.54 2.21
C ALA A 230 -5.39 18.34 2.17
N PHE A 231 -6.54 17.68 2.26
CA PHE A 231 -7.85 18.37 2.26
C PHE A 231 -8.06 19.19 3.53
N ARG A 232 -7.73 18.65 4.70
CA ARG A 232 -7.80 19.39 5.96
C ARG A 232 -6.90 20.62 5.97
N LEU A 233 -5.66 20.45 5.51
CA LEU A 233 -4.69 21.55 5.43
C LEU A 233 -5.11 22.63 4.44
N ALA A 234 -5.75 22.24 3.32
CA ALA A 234 -6.33 23.19 2.37
C ALA A 234 -7.49 23.95 3.00
N TRP A 235 -8.40 23.26 3.72
CA TRP A 235 -9.48 23.90 4.44
C TRP A 235 -9.00 24.89 5.51
N ASP A 236 -7.98 24.50 6.27
CA ASP A 236 -7.42 25.35 7.33
C ASP A 236 -6.72 26.60 6.76
N GLY A 237 -6.11 26.48 5.57
CA GLY A 237 -5.39 27.58 4.92
C GLY A 237 -6.28 28.50 4.09
N ASP A 238 -7.05 27.92 3.20
CA ASP A 238 -8.00 28.61 2.32
C ASP A 238 -9.13 27.64 1.90
N PRO A 239 -10.31 27.70 2.56
CA PRO A 239 -11.44 26.84 2.24
C PRO A 239 -11.89 26.89 0.78
N ALA A 240 -11.67 28.05 0.08
CA ALA A 240 -12.05 28.19 -1.32
C ALA A 240 -11.31 27.21 -2.26
N LEU A 241 -10.16 26.67 -1.85
CA LEU A 241 -9.47 25.61 -2.58
C LEU A 241 -10.28 24.32 -2.70
N LEU A 242 -11.30 24.15 -1.87
CA LEU A 242 -12.15 22.97 -1.83
C LEU A 242 -13.56 23.22 -2.36
N ASP A 243 -13.81 24.38 -2.98
CA ASP A 243 -15.11 24.72 -3.56
C ASP A 243 -15.53 23.69 -4.62
N GLY A 244 -16.76 23.18 -4.50
CA GLY A 244 -17.30 22.14 -5.36
C GLY A 244 -16.85 20.70 -5.05
N PHE A 245 -15.89 20.53 -4.15
CA PHE A 245 -15.41 19.19 -3.72
C PHE A 245 -15.98 18.76 -2.38
N THR A 246 -16.25 19.72 -1.48
CA THR A 246 -16.80 19.41 -0.16
C THR A 246 -18.32 19.21 -0.18
N GLN A 247 -18.80 18.45 0.78
CA GLN A 247 -20.20 18.28 1.09
C GLN A 247 -20.39 18.35 2.61
N GLU A 248 -21.38 19.13 3.05
CA GLU A 248 -21.80 19.17 4.44
C GLU A 248 -23.14 18.45 4.60
N ARG A 249 -23.19 17.52 5.52
CA ARG A 249 -24.41 16.80 5.88
C ARG A 249 -24.46 16.58 7.38
N ASP A 250 -25.55 16.99 8.01
CA ASP A 250 -25.77 16.84 9.48
C ASP A 250 -24.63 17.46 10.31
N GLY A 251 -24.05 18.58 9.83
CA GLY A 251 -22.91 19.25 10.47
C GLY A 251 -21.54 18.62 10.21
N LEU A 252 -21.51 17.49 9.50
CA LEU A 252 -20.30 16.78 9.11
C LEU A 252 -19.82 17.30 7.74
N LEU A 253 -18.61 17.85 7.70
CA LEU A 253 -17.98 18.31 6.45
C LEU A 253 -17.07 17.19 5.92
N THR A 254 -17.27 16.80 4.66
CA THR A 254 -16.49 15.72 4.04
C THR A 254 -16.10 16.06 2.60
N VAL A 255 -15.10 15.35 2.07
CA VAL A 255 -14.87 15.19 0.63
C VAL A 255 -15.36 13.79 0.25
N PRO A 256 -16.48 13.66 -0.49
CA PRO A 256 -17.02 12.36 -0.91
C PRO A 256 -15.99 11.52 -1.67
N THR A 257 -16.07 10.21 -1.54
CA THR A 257 -15.06 9.27 -2.07
C THR A 257 -14.80 9.47 -3.57
N GLU A 258 -15.86 9.67 -4.36
CA GLU A 258 -15.79 9.91 -5.81
C GLU A 258 -15.11 11.25 -6.16
N LYS A 259 -15.11 12.21 -5.23
CA LYS A 259 -14.48 13.52 -5.41
C LYS A 259 -13.05 13.60 -4.88
N ARG A 260 -12.59 12.63 -4.09
CA ARG A 260 -11.25 12.68 -3.46
C ARG A 260 -10.12 12.75 -4.48
N LYS A 261 -10.17 11.92 -5.52
CA LYS A 261 -9.15 11.93 -6.58
C LYS A 261 -9.12 13.24 -7.36
N PRO A 262 -10.27 13.76 -7.87
CA PRO A 262 -10.33 15.08 -8.51
C PRO A 262 -9.89 16.22 -7.60
N CYS A 263 -10.26 16.20 -6.33
CA CYS A 263 -9.89 17.23 -5.36
C CYS A 263 -8.37 17.30 -5.16
N LEU A 264 -7.70 16.16 -4.95
CA LEU A 264 -6.24 16.12 -4.83
C LEU A 264 -5.57 16.63 -6.12
N ALA A 265 -6.04 16.20 -7.29
CA ALA A 265 -5.52 16.68 -8.57
C ALA A 265 -5.69 18.19 -8.73
N HIS A 266 -6.83 18.75 -8.29
CA HIS A 266 -7.06 20.18 -8.27
C HIS A 266 -6.06 20.92 -7.38
N LEU A 267 -5.86 20.47 -6.13
CA LEU A 267 -4.88 21.05 -5.21
C LEU A 267 -3.45 21.03 -5.79
N MET A 268 -3.08 19.93 -6.41
CA MET A 268 -1.76 19.79 -7.06
C MET A 268 -1.60 20.79 -8.21
N THR A 269 -2.66 20.95 -9.03
CA THR A 269 -2.68 21.95 -10.12
C THR A 269 -2.56 23.36 -9.58
N GLN A 270 -3.31 23.72 -8.53
CA GLN A 270 -3.24 25.05 -7.89
C GLN A 270 -1.85 25.33 -7.33
N ALA A 271 -1.20 24.35 -6.69
CA ALA A 271 0.15 24.48 -6.18
C ALA A 271 1.17 24.69 -7.32
N ALA A 272 1.06 23.92 -8.42
CA ALA A 272 1.91 24.05 -9.60
C ALA A 272 1.74 25.42 -10.30
N GLN A 273 0.54 26.00 -10.25
CA GLN A 273 0.24 27.35 -10.77
C GLN A 273 0.68 28.49 -9.84
N GLY A 274 1.23 28.19 -8.67
CA GLY A 274 1.78 29.17 -7.75
C GLY A 274 0.80 29.68 -6.69
N ASN A 275 -0.38 29.06 -6.51
CA ASN A 275 -1.28 29.41 -5.41
C ASN A 275 -0.58 29.13 -4.06
N ALA A 276 -0.33 30.17 -3.28
CA ALA A 276 0.45 30.10 -2.04
C ALA A 276 -0.19 29.20 -0.97
N ALA A 277 -1.51 29.22 -0.83
CA ALA A 277 -2.22 28.37 0.12
C ALA A 277 -2.11 26.88 -0.28
N ALA A 278 -2.28 26.57 -1.56
CA ALA A 278 -2.10 25.23 -2.07
C ALA A 278 -0.65 24.74 -1.94
N GLN A 279 0.34 25.60 -2.19
CA GLN A 279 1.75 25.29 -1.98
C GLN A 279 2.06 24.96 -0.51
N GLU A 280 1.50 25.73 0.42
CA GLU A 280 1.70 25.49 1.85
C GLU A 280 1.11 24.16 2.32
N VAL A 281 0.04 23.64 1.70
CA VAL A 281 -0.47 22.29 1.96
C VAL A 281 0.63 21.26 1.78
N PHE A 282 1.33 21.27 0.64
CA PHE A 282 2.37 20.29 0.35
C PHE A 282 3.63 20.50 1.20
N ARG A 283 4.02 21.75 1.50
CA ARG A 283 5.12 22.01 2.47
C ARG A 283 4.80 21.46 3.85
N ARG A 284 3.57 21.64 4.34
CA ARG A 284 3.16 21.10 5.65
C ARG A 284 3.16 19.58 5.67
N VAL A 285 2.68 18.92 4.61
CA VAL A 285 2.81 17.46 4.48
C VAL A 285 4.29 17.06 4.50
N GLY A 286 5.15 17.79 3.81
CA GLY A 286 6.61 17.58 3.84
C GLY A 286 7.20 17.69 5.26
N ARG A 287 6.81 18.71 6.03
CA ARG A 287 7.23 18.84 7.46
C ARG A 287 6.81 17.62 8.27
N HIS A 288 5.59 17.11 8.07
CA HIS A 288 5.12 15.92 8.78
C HIS A 288 5.89 14.65 8.37
N ILE A 289 6.29 14.52 7.09
CA ILE A 289 7.21 13.46 6.66
C ILE A 289 8.54 13.59 7.41
N GLY A 290 9.09 14.79 7.50
CA GLY A 290 10.31 15.04 8.28
C GLY A 290 10.17 14.66 9.74
N GLN A 291 9.06 15.04 10.38
CA GLN A 291 8.79 14.71 11.78
C GLN A 291 8.74 13.21 12.03
N ILE A 292 7.96 12.45 11.25
CA ILE A 292 7.85 10.99 11.45
C ILE A 292 9.19 10.30 11.22
N ASN A 293 9.96 10.74 10.22
CA ASN A 293 11.28 10.17 9.97
C ASN A 293 12.26 10.48 11.11
N ARG A 294 12.21 11.68 11.69
CA ARG A 294 13.02 12.03 12.85
C ARG A 294 12.70 11.16 14.06
N GLU A 295 11.42 10.94 14.34
CA GLU A 295 10.98 10.12 15.47
C GLU A 295 11.26 8.63 15.26
N MET A 296 11.21 8.13 14.01
CA MET A 296 11.48 6.73 13.70
C MET A 296 12.96 6.39 13.54
N ALA A 297 13.82 7.36 13.26
CA ALA A 297 15.25 7.12 13.05
C ALA A 297 15.94 6.39 14.24
N PRO A 298 15.68 6.72 15.51
CA PRO A 298 16.27 6.01 16.64
C PRO A 298 15.82 4.54 16.78
N LEU A 299 14.65 4.19 16.22
CA LEU A 299 14.09 2.85 16.29
C LEU A 299 14.59 1.97 15.14
N LEU A 300 14.65 2.53 13.93
CA LEU A 300 15.01 1.79 12.72
C LEU A 300 16.52 1.81 12.44
N LEU A 301 17.25 2.79 13.01
CA LEU A 301 18.70 2.97 12.81
C LEU A 301 19.14 2.89 11.33
N PRO A 302 18.45 3.60 10.39
CA PRO A 302 18.79 3.55 9.00
C PRO A 302 20.20 4.16 8.79
N ARG A 303 21.00 3.53 7.92
CA ARG A 303 22.32 4.01 7.53
C ARG A 303 22.31 4.95 6.32
N THR A 304 21.11 5.26 5.82
CA THR A 304 20.90 6.16 4.68
C THR A 304 19.95 7.30 5.03
N ASN A 305 20.18 8.45 4.44
CA ASN A 305 19.28 9.60 4.54
C ASN A 305 18.23 9.64 3.41
N VAL A 306 18.24 8.68 2.50
CA VAL A 306 17.27 8.62 1.39
C VAL A 306 15.98 7.96 1.86
N ARG A 307 14.84 8.53 1.43
CA ARG A 307 13.50 7.99 1.60
C ARG A 307 12.78 7.97 0.26
N TYR A 308 12.28 6.81 -0.11
CA TYR A 308 11.54 6.64 -1.34
C TYR A 308 10.06 6.93 -1.10
N LEU A 309 9.46 7.77 -1.95
CA LEU A 309 8.05 8.11 -1.89
C LEU A 309 7.31 7.54 -3.09
N PHE A 310 6.19 6.90 -2.81
CA PHE A 310 5.25 6.38 -3.80
C PHE A 310 3.92 7.13 -3.74
N GLY A 311 3.18 7.09 -4.82
CA GLY A 311 1.80 7.53 -4.88
C GLY A 311 1.59 8.87 -5.57
N ARG A 312 0.37 9.40 -5.50
CA ARG A 312 -0.03 10.55 -6.31
C ARG A 312 0.67 11.85 -5.96
N PHE A 313 1.02 12.04 -4.70
CA PHE A 313 1.66 13.27 -4.22
C PHE A 313 2.99 13.57 -4.91
N VAL A 314 3.68 12.54 -5.41
CA VAL A 314 4.99 12.69 -6.06
C VAL A 314 4.90 12.85 -7.58
N LYS A 315 3.71 12.67 -8.17
CA LYS A 315 3.53 12.71 -9.63
C LYS A 315 3.59 14.11 -10.24
N GLU A 316 3.36 15.16 -9.44
CA GLU A 316 3.50 16.54 -9.87
C GLU A 316 4.84 17.09 -9.37
N PRO A 317 5.80 17.39 -10.25
CA PRO A 317 7.14 17.83 -9.84
C PRO A 317 7.16 19.05 -8.93
N ALA A 318 6.23 19.98 -9.13
CA ALA A 318 6.11 21.15 -8.26
C ALA A 318 5.70 20.77 -6.83
N CYS A 319 4.72 19.86 -6.68
CA CYS A 319 4.29 19.36 -5.38
C CYS A 319 5.40 18.56 -4.70
N PHE A 320 6.11 17.71 -5.46
CA PHE A 320 7.21 16.94 -4.91
C PHE A 320 8.34 17.83 -4.37
N ARG A 321 8.71 18.90 -5.08
CA ARG A 321 9.67 19.90 -4.55
C ARG A 321 9.19 20.53 -3.24
N LEU A 322 7.90 20.85 -3.11
CA LEU A 322 7.34 21.41 -1.89
C LEU A 322 7.38 20.41 -0.71
N LEU A 323 7.15 19.11 -0.97
CA LEU A 323 7.37 18.06 0.03
C LEU A 323 8.82 18.00 0.49
N GLN A 324 9.78 18.06 -0.46
CA GLN A 324 11.21 18.09 -0.14
C GLN A 324 11.60 19.32 0.67
N GLU A 325 11.11 20.51 0.29
CA GLU A 325 11.33 21.75 1.03
C GLU A 325 10.86 21.62 2.48
N GLY A 326 9.58 21.26 2.67
CA GLY A 326 9.02 21.09 4.02
C GLY A 326 9.73 20.02 4.86
N CYS A 327 10.11 18.91 4.25
CA CYS A 327 10.85 17.86 4.93
C CYS A 327 12.21 18.36 5.44
N ARG A 328 12.96 19.09 4.62
CA ARG A 328 14.27 19.67 4.97
C ARG A 328 14.20 20.75 6.05
N GLU A 329 13.07 21.41 6.22
CA GLU A 329 12.89 22.33 7.37
C GLU A 329 12.97 21.60 8.73
N ILE A 330 12.63 20.31 8.77
CA ILE A 330 12.61 19.50 10.00
C ILE A 330 13.87 18.63 10.09
N VAL A 331 14.29 18.01 8.98
CA VAL A 331 15.48 17.15 8.91
C VAL A 331 16.27 17.56 7.65
N PRO A 332 17.21 18.51 7.78
CA PRO A 332 17.91 19.11 6.64
C PRO A 332 18.65 18.11 5.76
N GLU A 333 19.18 17.03 6.35
CA GLU A 333 19.94 15.99 5.66
C GLU A 333 19.06 14.94 4.94
N LEU A 334 17.73 14.93 5.18
CA LEU A 334 16.84 13.93 4.61
C LEU A 334 16.60 14.22 3.12
N VAL A 335 16.78 13.20 2.31
CA VAL A 335 16.56 13.23 0.87
C VAL A 335 15.32 12.43 0.53
N LEU A 336 14.33 13.08 -0.09
CA LEU A 336 13.16 12.39 -0.63
C LEU A 336 13.37 12.12 -2.12
N GLU A 337 13.15 10.88 -2.55
CA GLU A 337 13.19 10.47 -3.95
C GLU A 337 11.84 9.88 -4.37
N ALA A 338 11.40 10.23 -5.58
CA ALA A 338 10.16 9.71 -6.13
C ALA A 338 10.41 8.33 -6.74
N ALA A 339 9.91 7.29 -6.11
CA ALA A 339 10.15 5.92 -6.55
C ALA A 339 9.48 5.60 -7.90
N ASP A 340 8.33 6.20 -8.21
CA ASP A 340 7.56 5.93 -9.44
C ASP A 340 8.33 6.29 -10.73
N GLU A 341 9.25 7.26 -10.70
CA GLU A 341 10.06 7.65 -11.86
C GLU A 341 11.25 6.70 -12.11
N GLU A 342 11.71 6.04 -11.05
CA GLU A 342 12.88 5.20 -11.05
C GLU A 342 12.56 3.72 -11.33
N LEU A 343 11.33 3.28 -11.02
CA LEU A 343 10.91 1.88 -11.07
C LEU A 343 10.36 1.42 -12.43
N SER A 344 10.06 2.33 -13.36
CA SER A 344 9.50 1.98 -14.68
C SER A 344 10.50 1.40 -15.68
N VAL A 345 11.73 1.09 -15.26
CA VAL A 345 12.85 0.77 -16.18
C VAL A 345 13.10 -0.73 -16.35
N THR A 346 12.51 -1.60 -15.51
CA THR A 346 12.78 -3.03 -15.64
C THR A 346 11.97 -3.70 -16.76
N PRO A 347 12.49 -4.78 -17.39
CA PRO A 347 11.74 -5.51 -18.40
C PRO A 347 10.37 -6.03 -17.91
N LEU A 348 10.28 -6.37 -16.63
CA LEU A 348 9.03 -6.83 -16.03
C LEU A 348 8.01 -5.69 -15.92
N MET A 349 8.45 -4.52 -15.48
CA MET A 349 7.58 -3.35 -15.37
C MET A 349 7.11 -2.89 -16.76
N GLN A 350 7.98 -2.89 -17.75
CA GLN A 350 7.61 -2.62 -19.15
C GLN A 350 6.59 -3.65 -19.68
N ALA A 351 6.73 -4.94 -19.32
CA ALA A 351 5.78 -5.97 -19.72
C ALA A 351 4.41 -5.81 -19.04
N LEU A 352 4.35 -5.27 -17.81
CA LEU A 352 3.10 -4.94 -17.11
C LEU A 352 2.44 -3.71 -17.74
N GLU A 353 3.20 -2.66 -17.99
CA GLU A 353 2.71 -1.44 -18.65
C GLU A 353 2.14 -1.74 -20.04
N ALA A 354 2.78 -2.61 -20.80
CA ALA A 354 2.28 -3.09 -22.10
C ALA A 354 0.93 -3.82 -21.99
N LYS A 355 0.58 -4.34 -20.80
CA LYS A 355 -0.73 -4.95 -20.50
C LYS A 355 -1.72 -3.94 -19.89
N GLY A 356 -1.37 -2.65 -19.81
CA GLY A 356 -2.22 -1.59 -19.28
C GLY A 356 -2.31 -1.57 -17.74
N VAL A 357 -1.39 -2.23 -17.05
CA VAL A 357 -1.31 -2.22 -15.58
C VAL A 357 -0.13 -1.38 -15.09
N THR A 358 -0.29 -0.72 -13.95
CA THR A 358 0.72 0.17 -13.40
C THR A 358 1.61 -0.55 -12.38
N VAL A 359 2.85 -0.08 -12.22
CA VAL A 359 3.77 -0.54 -11.18
C VAL A 359 3.13 -0.43 -9.79
N ALA A 360 2.40 0.65 -9.52
CA ALA A 360 1.72 0.86 -8.24
C ALA A 360 0.66 -0.21 -7.92
N GLN A 361 0.05 -0.84 -8.95
CA GLN A 361 -0.92 -1.91 -8.75
C GLN A 361 -0.26 -3.27 -8.45
N PHE A 362 0.88 -3.55 -9.07
CA PHE A 362 1.51 -4.86 -9.01
C PHE A 362 2.87 -4.87 -8.31
N GLY A 363 3.41 -3.71 -7.95
CA GLY A 363 4.70 -3.61 -7.26
C GLY A 363 4.76 -4.46 -5.99
N GLN A 364 3.72 -4.46 -5.19
CA GLN A 364 3.65 -5.26 -3.97
C GLN A 364 3.62 -6.77 -4.25
N ALA A 365 2.85 -7.23 -5.25
CA ALA A 365 2.81 -8.63 -5.62
C ALA A 365 4.15 -9.12 -6.19
N ILE A 366 4.82 -8.27 -6.97
CA ILE A 366 6.16 -8.55 -7.52
C ILE A 366 7.19 -8.61 -6.40
N GLY A 367 7.18 -7.62 -5.50
CA GLY A 367 8.09 -7.59 -4.36
C GLY A 367 7.92 -8.80 -3.44
N ALA A 368 6.68 -9.20 -3.15
CA ALA A 368 6.40 -10.39 -2.35
C ALA A 368 6.98 -11.66 -2.98
N MET A 369 6.84 -11.80 -4.30
CA MET A 369 7.41 -12.93 -5.03
C MET A 369 8.94 -12.92 -5.01
N TYR A 370 9.58 -11.75 -5.21
CA TYR A 370 11.04 -11.64 -5.14
C TYR A 370 11.56 -11.93 -3.74
N TYR A 371 10.91 -11.42 -2.71
CA TYR A 371 11.26 -11.66 -1.33
C TYR A 371 11.21 -13.18 -1.02
N ALA A 372 10.10 -13.84 -1.35
CA ALA A 372 9.97 -15.28 -1.19
C ALA A 372 11.03 -16.07 -1.98
N ALA A 373 11.45 -15.58 -3.15
CA ALA A 373 12.47 -16.24 -3.95
C ALA A 373 13.90 -16.10 -3.38
N MET A 374 14.17 -15.03 -2.61
CA MET A 374 15.48 -14.79 -1.99
C MET A 374 15.72 -15.65 -0.77
N GLU A 375 14.68 -16.05 -0.06
CA GLU A 375 14.72 -16.88 1.15
C GLU A 375 15.04 -18.38 0.86
N ARG A 376 15.43 -18.72 -0.38
CA ARG A 376 15.80 -20.09 -0.79
C ARG A 376 17.19 -20.50 -0.36
#